data_38aef2ec86caa508765f1aa0a590eb0e
#
_entry.id   38aef2ec86caa508765f1aa0a590eb0e
#
_cell.length_a   1.000
_cell.length_b   1.000
_cell.length_c   1.000
_cell.angle_alpha   90.00
_cell.angle_beta   90.00
_cell.angle_gamma   90.00
#
_symmetry.space_group_name_H-M   'P 1'
#
loop_
_entity.id
_entity.type
_entity.pdbx_description
1 polymer ?
#
loop_
_entity_poly.entity_id
_entity_poly.type
_entity_poly.pdbx_seq_one_letter_code
_entity_poly.pdbx_strand_id
1 'polypeptide(L)'
;MKLKHLHLVGASLALALFGTVAIAQSLNGKPPSDFGVEVGEPVTPVSIDIDLSKQPTAAEWKPGDPIREAAKRQYYPLDAVKPHAPADWVTSPDLLGDRQQLWDISRGAGSELKSPNARINIDNGNTGVSPGDPVIEVSQNYVLYGVNNSGGTIFKIYNKTGTLLAGPTTFKTLAPAGDPCATSVSDPIIHFDRLANRWFMLEMGGTSSANRLCVYVSKTENPVSGGWWFYGFATPAVPDYPHCTVWHNAYVCTTNESSAGAKVYAFDRANMLNGATARAAQRFTSV
;
A
#
# COMPACT_ATOMS: atom_id res chain seq x y z
N MET A 1 1.66 75.29 -37.51
CA MET A 1 1.05 73.94 -37.32
C MET A 1 1.83 73.22 -36.23
N LYS A 2 1.28 73.08 -35.04
CA LYS A 2 1.95 72.59 -33.81
C LYS A 2 1.85 71.06 -33.69
N LEU A 3 2.99 70.35 -33.70
CA LEU A 3 3.05 68.93 -33.36
C LEU A 3 3.03 68.82 -31.86
N LYS A 4 2.08 68.05 -31.36
CA LYS A 4 2.01 67.66 -29.94
C LYS A 4 2.81 66.39 -29.72
N HIS A 5 3.73 66.42 -28.77
CA HIS A 5 4.43 65.21 -28.27
C HIS A 5 3.53 64.37 -27.44
N LEU A 6 3.44 63.08 -27.77
CA LEU A 6 2.75 62.04 -26.99
C LEU A 6 3.81 61.36 -26.13
N HIS A 7 3.71 61.53 -24.81
CA HIS A 7 4.55 60.81 -23.88
C HIS A 7 3.96 59.40 -23.65
N LEU A 8 4.71 58.39 -24.04
CA LEU A 8 4.40 56.98 -23.68
C LEU A 8 4.90 56.76 -22.26
N VAL A 9 3.96 56.53 -21.32
CA VAL A 9 4.26 56.08 -19.96
C VAL A 9 4.37 54.56 -20.02
N GLY A 10 5.60 54.05 -19.87
CA GLY A 10 5.86 52.63 -19.74
C GLY A 10 5.44 52.14 -18.35
N ALA A 11 4.38 51.34 -18.29
CA ALA A 11 4.02 50.62 -17.07
C ALA A 11 4.86 49.35 -16.98
N SER A 12 5.84 49.35 -16.09
CA SER A 12 6.61 48.15 -15.74
C SER A 12 5.71 47.23 -14.91
N LEU A 13 5.29 46.15 -15.51
CA LEU A 13 4.55 45.08 -14.81
C LEU A 13 5.54 44.23 -13.98
N ALA A 14 5.66 44.51 -12.71
CA ALA A 14 6.42 43.66 -11.79
C ALA A 14 5.63 42.37 -11.55
N LEU A 15 6.10 41.27 -12.17
CA LEU A 15 5.57 39.93 -11.92
C LEU A 15 6.06 39.48 -10.55
N ALA A 16 5.21 39.63 -9.52
CA ALA A 16 5.48 39.07 -8.21
C ALA A 16 5.24 37.54 -8.29
N LEU A 17 6.33 36.80 -8.32
CA LEU A 17 6.34 35.36 -8.08
C LEU A 17 5.95 35.11 -6.62
N PHE A 18 4.67 34.94 -6.37
CA PHE A 18 4.22 34.36 -5.11
C PHE A 18 4.55 32.86 -5.15
N GLY A 19 5.70 32.51 -4.59
CA GLY A 19 5.97 31.16 -4.19
C GLY A 19 4.90 30.76 -3.15
N THR A 20 4.00 29.88 -3.53
CA THR A 20 3.09 29.24 -2.56
C THR A 20 3.94 28.38 -1.64
N VAL A 21 4.41 28.96 -0.53
CA VAL A 21 4.84 28.17 0.63
C VAL A 21 3.56 27.48 1.11
N ALA A 22 3.47 26.18 0.89
CA ALA A 22 2.42 25.37 1.50
C ALA A 22 2.66 25.44 3.03
N ILE A 23 1.94 26.33 3.69
CA ILE A 23 1.88 26.37 5.15
C ILE A 23 1.10 25.13 5.54
N ALA A 24 1.79 24.09 5.97
CA ALA A 24 1.18 22.99 6.69
C ALA A 24 0.52 23.61 7.93
N GLN A 25 -0.80 23.68 7.94
CA GLN A 25 -1.52 24.12 9.13
C GLN A 25 -1.18 23.14 10.26
N SER A 26 -0.45 23.60 11.27
CA SER A 26 -0.14 22.80 12.44
C SER A 26 -1.44 22.52 13.19
N LEU A 27 -1.76 21.25 13.37
CA LEU A 27 -2.77 20.86 14.35
C LEU A 27 -2.30 21.38 15.72
N ASN A 28 -3.10 22.22 16.35
CA ASN A 28 -2.83 22.86 17.66
C ASN A 28 -1.61 23.81 17.72
N GLY A 29 -1.16 24.39 16.60
CA GLY A 29 -0.12 25.41 16.58
C GLY A 29 1.31 24.93 16.89
N LYS A 30 1.55 23.62 16.95
CA LYS A 30 2.88 23.04 17.09
C LYS A 30 3.55 22.83 15.75
N PRO A 31 4.87 23.03 15.61
CA PRO A 31 5.60 22.72 14.39
C PRO A 31 5.58 21.19 14.12
N PRO A 32 5.71 20.75 12.86
CA PRO A 32 5.67 19.34 12.49
C PRO A 32 6.68 18.45 13.27
N SER A 33 7.84 18.99 13.63
CA SER A 33 8.84 18.30 14.44
C SER A 33 8.34 17.85 15.82
N ASP A 34 7.36 18.56 16.38
CA ASP A 34 6.80 18.25 17.69
C ASP A 34 5.81 17.06 17.66
N PHE A 35 5.45 16.59 16.46
CA PHE A 35 4.59 15.42 16.25
C PHE A 35 5.41 14.16 15.90
N GLY A 36 6.72 14.19 16.04
CA GLY A 36 7.55 13.04 15.72
C GLY A 36 7.51 12.68 14.24
N VAL A 37 7.59 13.67 13.34
CA VAL A 37 7.64 13.43 11.90
C VAL A 37 9.09 13.39 11.45
N GLU A 38 9.48 12.27 10.89
CA GLU A 38 10.75 12.11 10.19
C GLU A 38 10.50 12.15 8.68
N VAL A 39 11.39 12.78 7.95
CA VAL A 39 11.30 12.91 6.50
C VAL A 39 12.44 12.11 5.88
N GLY A 40 12.11 11.16 5.00
CA GLY A 40 13.08 10.34 4.30
C GLY A 40 13.77 11.09 3.14
N GLU A 41 14.21 10.33 2.15
CA GLU A 41 14.77 10.88 0.93
C GLU A 41 13.76 10.81 -0.22
N PRO A 42 13.81 11.74 -1.19
CA PRO A 42 13.05 11.62 -2.42
C PRO A 42 13.43 10.36 -3.19
N VAL A 43 12.45 9.71 -3.80
CA VAL A 43 12.66 8.46 -4.54
C VAL A 43 12.34 8.64 -6.01
N THR A 44 13.36 8.46 -6.86
CA THR A 44 13.17 8.44 -8.31
C THR A 44 12.67 7.07 -8.73
N PRO A 45 11.56 6.98 -9.50
CA PRO A 45 11.01 5.71 -9.89
C PRO A 45 11.84 5.01 -10.96
N VAL A 46 11.67 3.71 -11.03
CA VAL A 46 12.12 2.92 -12.17
C VAL A 46 10.90 2.46 -12.96
N SER A 47 10.96 2.64 -14.28
CA SER A 47 9.93 2.14 -15.21
C SER A 47 10.10 0.64 -15.42
N ILE A 48 9.02 -0.12 -15.21
CA ILE A 48 8.98 -1.57 -15.42
C ILE A 48 7.97 -1.84 -16.54
N ASP A 49 8.47 -1.97 -17.75
CA ASP A 49 7.67 -2.18 -18.97
C ASP A 49 7.74 -3.64 -19.41
N ILE A 50 7.16 -4.52 -18.61
CA ILE A 50 7.12 -5.96 -18.84
C ILE A 50 5.68 -6.45 -19.03
N ASP A 51 5.52 -7.52 -19.79
CA ASP A 51 4.27 -8.27 -19.88
C ASP A 51 4.31 -9.39 -18.84
N LEU A 52 3.48 -9.26 -17.80
CA LEU A 52 3.45 -10.21 -16.68
C LEU A 52 2.93 -11.58 -17.08
N SER A 53 2.16 -11.70 -18.18
CA SER A 53 1.70 -13.00 -18.70
C SER A 53 2.85 -13.86 -19.25
N LYS A 54 3.99 -13.24 -19.53
CA LYS A 54 5.19 -13.90 -20.10
C LYS A 54 6.31 -14.12 -19.07
N GLN A 55 6.07 -13.73 -17.82
CA GLN A 55 7.08 -13.88 -16.79
C GLN A 55 7.17 -15.32 -16.29
N PRO A 56 8.34 -15.76 -15.83
CA PRO A 56 8.48 -17.07 -15.20
C PRO A 56 7.53 -17.19 -14.00
N THR A 57 6.89 -18.34 -13.88
CA THR A 57 6.06 -18.64 -12.72
C THR A 57 6.91 -18.97 -11.51
N ALA A 58 6.49 -18.49 -10.34
CA ALA A 58 7.08 -18.88 -9.07
C ALA A 58 6.87 -20.38 -8.82
N ALA A 59 7.83 -21.01 -8.14
CA ALA A 59 7.68 -22.40 -7.74
C ALA A 59 6.46 -22.58 -6.83
N GLU A 60 5.63 -23.56 -7.12
CA GLU A 60 4.51 -23.96 -6.30
C GLU A 60 4.96 -24.96 -5.24
N TRP A 61 4.44 -24.81 -4.02
CA TRP A 61 4.63 -25.79 -2.96
C TRP A 61 3.91 -27.10 -3.32
N LYS A 62 4.54 -28.21 -3.04
CA LYS A 62 3.97 -29.55 -3.25
C LYS A 62 3.83 -30.27 -1.93
N PRO A 63 2.83 -31.16 -1.75
CA PRO A 63 2.71 -32.01 -0.57
C PRO A 63 4.02 -32.76 -0.32
N GLY A 64 4.58 -32.56 0.88
CA GLY A 64 5.87 -33.10 1.29
C GLY A 64 7.04 -32.11 1.26
N ASP A 65 6.89 -30.98 0.60
CA ASP A 65 7.85 -29.90 0.71
C ASP A 65 7.83 -29.27 2.11
N PRO A 66 8.98 -28.78 2.61
CA PRO A 66 9.02 -28.12 3.92
C PRO A 66 8.17 -26.85 3.91
N ILE A 67 7.49 -26.60 5.03
CA ILE A 67 6.78 -25.33 5.28
C ILE A 67 7.79 -24.37 5.91
N ARG A 68 7.99 -23.21 5.25
CA ARG A 68 8.80 -22.12 5.78
C ARG A 68 7.96 -21.33 6.80
N GLU A 69 8.51 -21.13 7.98
CA GLU A 69 7.96 -20.12 8.88
C GLU A 69 8.50 -18.74 8.44
N ALA A 70 7.61 -17.79 8.20
CA ALA A 70 8.00 -16.39 8.09
C ALA A 70 8.61 -15.96 9.42
N ALA A 71 9.64 -15.14 9.37
CA ALA A 71 10.34 -14.70 10.58
C ALA A 71 9.35 -13.98 11.49
N LYS A 72 8.89 -14.68 12.52
CA LYS A 72 8.09 -14.07 13.58
C LYS A 72 9.01 -13.16 14.38
N ARG A 73 8.71 -11.87 14.41
CA ARG A 73 9.38 -10.97 15.31
C ARG A 73 8.91 -11.22 16.73
N GLN A 74 9.81 -10.94 17.68
CA GLN A 74 9.47 -11.01 19.09
C GLN A 74 8.22 -10.19 19.35
N TYR A 75 7.14 -10.87 19.68
CA TYR A 75 5.96 -10.24 20.22
C TYR A 75 6.37 -9.49 21.47
N TYR A 76 5.93 -8.26 21.62
CA TYR A 76 5.87 -7.65 22.94
C TYR A 76 5.05 -8.60 23.81
N PRO A 77 5.50 -8.92 25.04
CA PRO A 77 4.66 -9.67 25.98
C PRO A 77 3.33 -8.93 26.06
N LEU A 78 2.23 -9.66 25.85
CA LEU A 78 0.88 -9.09 25.94
C LEU A 78 0.62 -8.37 27.27
N ASP A 79 1.37 -8.70 28.31
CA ASP A 79 1.39 -8.08 29.63
C ASP A 79 1.97 -6.63 29.61
N ALA A 80 2.70 -6.24 28.58
CA ALA A 80 3.22 -4.86 28.46
C ALA A 80 2.17 -3.90 27.87
N VAL A 81 1.17 -4.41 27.20
CA VAL A 81 0.03 -3.63 26.72
C VAL A 81 -1.03 -3.65 27.82
N LYS A 82 -0.91 -2.74 28.79
CA LYS A 82 -2.04 -2.47 29.69
C LYS A 82 -3.17 -1.94 28.80
N PRO A 83 -4.35 -2.61 28.78
CA PRO A 83 -5.49 -2.05 28.08
C PRO A 83 -5.78 -0.68 28.69
N HIS A 84 -5.55 0.36 27.96
CA HIS A 84 -6.03 1.71 28.28
C HIS A 84 -7.54 1.75 27.93
N ALA A 85 -8.33 0.92 28.62
CA ALA A 85 -9.74 1.22 28.70
C ALA A 85 -9.89 2.31 29.77
N PRO A 86 -10.37 3.50 29.44
CA PRO A 86 -10.80 4.45 30.46
C PRO A 86 -11.77 3.73 31.40
N ALA A 87 -11.65 3.97 32.71
CA ALA A 87 -12.48 3.33 33.71
C ALA A 87 -13.98 3.66 33.59
N ASP A 88 -14.31 4.54 32.69
CA ASP A 88 -15.64 5.08 32.37
C ASP A 88 -16.08 4.78 30.95
N TRP A 89 -15.48 3.77 30.27
CA TRP A 89 -15.97 3.34 28.99
C TRP A 89 -17.37 2.74 29.14
N VAL A 90 -18.37 3.60 28.99
CA VAL A 90 -19.75 3.18 28.82
C VAL A 90 -19.80 2.35 27.54
N THR A 91 -20.07 1.07 27.66
CA THR A 91 -20.39 0.23 26.49
C THR A 91 -21.63 0.84 25.84
N SER A 92 -21.42 1.61 24.78
CA SER A 92 -22.53 2.00 23.93
C SER A 92 -23.21 0.72 23.43
N PRO A 93 -24.55 0.66 23.41
CA PRO A 93 -25.24 -0.46 22.80
C PRO A 93 -24.64 -0.72 21.42
N ASP A 94 -24.28 -1.95 21.11
CA ASP A 94 -23.79 -2.31 19.80
C ASP A 94 -24.93 -2.17 18.78
N LEU A 95 -24.99 -0.98 18.17
CA LEU A 95 -26.00 -0.65 17.15
C LEU A 95 -25.89 -1.57 15.91
N LEU A 96 -24.75 -2.23 15.72
CA LEU A 96 -24.58 -3.22 14.68
C LEU A 96 -25.07 -4.60 15.12
N GLY A 97 -24.88 -4.96 16.39
CA GLY A 97 -25.43 -6.17 16.98
C GLY A 97 -26.96 -6.19 16.97
N ASP A 98 -27.57 -5.07 17.33
CA ASP A 98 -29.03 -4.92 17.27
C ASP A 98 -29.55 -4.99 15.81
N ARG A 99 -28.83 -4.41 14.87
CA ARG A 99 -29.17 -4.52 13.44
C ARG A 99 -28.98 -5.94 12.91
N GLN A 100 -27.97 -6.66 13.38
CA GLN A 100 -27.76 -8.05 13.01
C GLN A 100 -28.93 -8.93 13.51
N GLN A 101 -29.37 -8.73 14.75
CA GLN A 101 -30.53 -9.45 15.28
C GLN A 101 -31.81 -9.16 14.48
N LEU A 102 -32.06 -7.88 14.15
CA LEU A 102 -33.20 -7.50 13.29
C LEU A 102 -33.12 -8.12 11.91
N TRP A 103 -31.92 -8.19 11.34
CA TRP A 103 -31.66 -8.83 10.06
C TRP A 103 -31.91 -10.35 10.12
N ASP A 104 -31.48 -11.01 11.20
CA ASP A 104 -31.69 -12.45 11.42
C ASP A 104 -33.16 -12.77 11.65
N ILE A 105 -33.89 -11.92 12.38
CA ILE A 105 -35.34 -12.04 12.60
C ILE A 105 -36.10 -11.84 11.29
N SER A 106 -35.70 -10.87 10.46
CA SER A 106 -36.38 -10.59 9.18
C SER A 106 -36.23 -11.70 8.16
N ARG A 107 -35.23 -12.56 8.31
CA ARG A 107 -34.96 -13.72 7.43
C ARG A 107 -35.59 -15.02 7.89
N GLY A 108 -36.25 -15.05 9.06
CA GLY A 108 -36.79 -16.26 9.67
C GLY A 108 -35.69 -17.13 10.29
N ALA A 109 -35.84 -17.50 11.55
CA ALA A 109 -34.97 -18.45 12.22
C ALA A 109 -34.97 -19.77 11.44
N GLY A 110 -33.85 -20.09 10.78
CA GLY A 110 -33.68 -21.35 10.04
C GLY A 110 -33.39 -21.18 8.54
N SER A 111 -33.41 -19.98 7.99
CA SER A 111 -32.79 -19.76 6.67
C SER A 111 -31.28 -19.76 6.85
N GLU A 112 -30.63 -20.89 6.63
CA GLU A 112 -29.21 -20.86 6.33
C GLU A 112 -29.02 -19.77 5.26
N LEU A 113 -28.24 -18.73 5.59
CA LEU A 113 -27.72 -17.83 4.59
C LEU A 113 -26.88 -18.67 3.64
N LYS A 114 -27.53 -19.34 2.70
CA LYS A 114 -26.82 -19.82 1.52
C LYS A 114 -26.34 -18.53 0.88
N SER A 115 -25.10 -18.18 1.17
CA SER A 115 -24.35 -17.26 0.33
C SER A 115 -24.70 -17.65 -1.11
N PRO A 116 -25.20 -16.72 -1.95
CA PRO A 116 -25.48 -17.08 -3.33
C PRO A 116 -24.24 -17.79 -3.82
N ASN A 117 -24.38 -19.01 -4.31
CA ASN A 117 -23.25 -19.86 -4.69
C ASN A 117 -22.23 -19.00 -5.39
N ALA A 118 -21.02 -18.93 -4.84
CA ALA A 118 -19.96 -18.13 -5.42
C ALA A 118 -19.92 -18.51 -6.90
N ARG A 119 -20.09 -17.54 -7.81
CA ARG A 119 -20.10 -17.80 -9.26
C ARG A 119 -18.78 -18.39 -9.71
N ILE A 120 -17.72 -18.09 -8.97
CA ILE A 120 -16.35 -18.50 -9.26
C ILE A 120 -15.71 -18.84 -7.94
N ASN A 121 -15.14 -20.03 -7.84
CA ASN A 121 -14.31 -20.49 -6.72
C ASN A 121 -12.98 -20.93 -7.28
N ILE A 122 -11.89 -20.30 -6.84
CA ILE A 122 -10.53 -20.58 -7.28
C ILE A 122 -9.73 -21.02 -6.05
N ASP A 123 -9.29 -22.27 -6.06
CA ASP A 123 -8.32 -22.75 -5.10
C ASP A 123 -6.93 -22.24 -5.50
N ASN A 124 -6.33 -21.40 -4.66
CA ASN A 124 -4.98 -20.89 -4.88
C ASN A 124 -3.89 -21.80 -4.32
N GLY A 125 -4.27 -22.91 -3.72
CA GLY A 125 -3.36 -23.91 -3.18
C GLY A 125 -2.59 -23.46 -1.93
N ASN A 126 -1.71 -24.33 -1.46
CA ASN A 126 -0.81 -24.04 -0.35
C ASN A 126 0.46 -23.35 -0.89
N THR A 127 0.97 -22.37 -0.18
CA THR A 127 2.16 -21.59 -0.57
C THR A 127 3.44 -22.02 0.13
N GLY A 128 3.34 -22.99 1.07
CA GLY A 128 4.49 -23.49 1.83
C GLY A 128 5.07 -22.50 2.84
N VAL A 129 4.28 -21.52 3.27
CA VAL A 129 4.68 -20.52 4.27
C VAL A 129 3.61 -20.37 5.34
N SER A 130 4.02 -20.17 6.57
CA SER A 130 3.17 -19.84 7.70
C SER A 130 3.73 -18.58 8.41
N PRO A 131 2.93 -17.52 8.57
CA PRO A 131 1.60 -17.31 8.01
C PRO A 131 1.62 -17.01 6.50
N GLY A 132 0.50 -17.29 5.83
CA GLY A 132 0.36 -17.03 4.39
C GLY A 132 0.01 -15.58 4.06
N ASP A 133 -0.69 -14.89 4.94
CA ASP A 133 -1.12 -13.49 4.86
C ASP A 133 -1.69 -13.12 3.47
N PRO A 134 -2.77 -13.78 3.02
CA PRO A 134 -3.33 -13.52 1.71
C PRO A 134 -4.04 -12.17 1.67
N VAL A 135 -3.86 -11.48 0.55
CA VAL A 135 -4.57 -10.24 0.23
C VAL A 135 -5.25 -10.36 -1.14
N ILE A 136 -6.38 -9.70 -1.30
CA ILE A 136 -7.11 -9.67 -2.55
C ILE A 136 -7.72 -8.28 -2.76
N GLU A 137 -7.70 -7.81 -3.99
CA GLU A 137 -8.34 -6.56 -4.37
C GLU A 137 -8.90 -6.67 -5.78
N VAL A 138 -9.91 -5.85 -6.09
CA VAL A 138 -10.64 -5.92 -7.36
C VAL A 138 -10.78 -4.54 -8.01
N SER A 139 -10.57 -4.49 -9.33
CA SER A 139 -10.99 -3.38 -10.19
C SER A 139 -12.28 -3.73 -10.94
N GLN A 140 -12.65 -2.92 -11.90
CA GLN A 140 -13.76 -3.25 -12.80
C GLN A 140 -13.48 -4.51 -13.61
N ASN A 141 -12.25 -4.72 -14.07
CA ASN A 141 -11.88 -5.77 -15.03
C ASN A 141 -11.04 -6.90 -14.45
N TYR A 142 -10.33 -6.66 -13.34
CA TYR A 142 -9.32 -7.58 -12.80
C TYR A 142 -9.55 -7.90 -11.33
N VAL A 143 -9.02 -9.04 -10.94
CA VAL A 143 -8.86 -9.47 -9.55
C VAL A 143 -7.37 -9.77 -9.33
N LEU A 144 -6.75 -9.12 -8.36
CA LEU A 144 -5.38 -9.39 -7.96
C LEU A 144 -5.38 -10.08 -6.60
N TYR A 145 -4.63 -11.17 -6.52
CA TYR A 145 -4.42 -11.95 -5.31
C TYR A 145 -2.92 -11.96 -4.99
N GLY A 146 -2.56 -11.65 -3.77
CA GLY A 146 -1.19 -11.71 -3.27
C GLY A 146 -1.10 -12.59 -2.03
N VAL A 147 0.05 -13.23 -1.81
CA VAL A 147 0.25 -14.12 -0.68
C VAL A 147 1.74 -14.36 -0.41
N ASN A 148 2.10 -14.62 0.82
CA ASN A 148 3.44 -15.10 1.17
C ASN A 148 3.70 -16.49 0.55
N ASN A 149 4.90 -16.69 0.04
CA ASN A 149 5.35 -17.92 -0.60
C ASN A 149 6.78 -18.26 -0.13
N SER A 150 7.19 -19.50 -0.29
CA SER A 150 8.52 -19.97 0.12
C SER A 150 9.69 -19.20 -0.50
N GLY A 151 9.48 -18.58 -1.68
CA GLY A 151 10.45 -17.73 -2.38
C GLY A 151 10.29 -16.22 -2.16
N GLY A 152 9.45 -15.79 -1.22
CA GLY A 152 9.05 -14.39 -0.97
C GLY A 152 7.55 -14.21 -1.11
N THR A 153 7.10 -13.08 -1.62
CA THR A 153 5.69 -12.85 -1.94
C THR A 153 5.41 -13.14 -3.41
N ILE A 154 4.22 -13.63 -3.69
CA ILE A 154 3.73 -13.83 -5.06
C ILE A 154 2.39 -13.15 -5.25
N PHE A 155 2.07 -12.88 -6.51
CA PHE A 155 0.73 -12.44 -6.90
C PHE A 155 0.22 -13.20 -8.13
N LYS A 156 -1.10 -13.27 -8.27
CA LYS A 156 -1.83 -13.80 -9.41
C LYS A 156 -2.83 -12.77 -9.88
N ILE A 157 -3.01 -12.65 -11.18
CA ILE A 157 -3.96 -11.73 -11.81
C ILE A 157 -5.00 -12.52 -12.57
N TYR A 158 -6.26 -12.30 -12.25
CA TYR A 158 -7.40 -12.94 -12.89
C TYR A 158 -8.30 -11.90 -13.57
N ASN A 159 -9.04 -12.31 -14.59
CA ASN A 159 -10.18 -11.54 -15.05
C ASN A 159 -11.42 -11.82 -14.17
N LYS A 160 -12.51 -11.12 -14.43
CA LYS A 160 -13.76 -11.27 -13.66
C LYS A 160 -14.51 -12.58 -13.92
N THR A 161 -14.06 -13.40 -14.86
CA THR A 161 -14.58 -14.75 -15.10
C THR A 161 -13.73 -15.83 -14.45
N GLY A 162 -12.67 -15.44 -13.70
CA GLY A 162 -11.80 -16.37 -12.99
C GLY A 162 -10.66 -16.95 -13.83
N THR A 163 -10.47 -16.47 -15.06
CA THR A 163 -9.34 -16.90 -15.89
C THR A 163 -8.05 -16.27 -15.37
N LEU A 164 -7.02 -17.08 -15.11
CA LEU A 164 -5.70 -16.60 -14.77
C LEU A 164 -5.07 -15.92 -15.99
N LEU A 165 -4.68 -14.66 -15.84
CA LEU A 165 -4.06 -13.85 -16.87
C LEU A 165 -2.54 -13.74 -16.70
N ALA A 166 -2.05 -13.76 -15.46
CA ALA A 166 -0.62 -13.72 -15.14
C ALA A 166 -0.35 -14.31 -13.75
N GLY A 167 0.85 -14.87 -13.57
CA GLY A 167 1.31 -15.44 -12.32
C GLY A 167 1.09 -16.95 -12.19
N PRO A 168 1.48 -17.55 -11.04
CA PRO A 168 2.06 -16.86 -9.87
C PRO A 168 3.39 -16.19 -10.21
N THR A 169 3.51 -14.91 -9.94
CA THR A 169 4.71 -14.10 -10.20
C THR A 169 5.20 -13.52 -8.88
N THR A 170 6.51 -13.51 -8.66
CA THR A 170 7.06 -12.91 -7.44
C THR A 170 7.08 -11.39 -7.55
N PHE A 171 6.82 -10.69 -6.45
CA PHE A 171 6.90 -9.22 -6.40
C PHE A 171 8.28 -8.71 -6.83
N LYS A 172 9.35 -9.40 -6.46
CA LYS A 172 10.73 -9.05 -6.87
C LYS A 172 10.93 -8.94 -8.38
N THR A 173 10.06 -9.56 -9.19
CA THR A 173 10.09 -9.41 -10.66
C THR A 173 9.80 -7.97 -11.10
N LEU A 174 9.12 -7.19 -10.26
CA LEU A 174 8.84 -5.77 -10.47
C LEU A 174 9.92 -4.85 -9.86
N ALA A 175 10.93 -5.39 -9.21
CA ALA A 175 12.04 -4.61 -8.66
C ALA A 175 13.24 -4.62 -9.60
N PRO A 176 14.01 -3.54 -9.71
CA PRO A 176 15.23 -3.50 -10.50
C PRO A 176 16.27 -4.50 -9.97
N ALA A 177 17.02 -5.12 -10.85
CA ALA A 177 18.11 -6.01 -10.46
C ALA A 177 19.14 -5.25 -9.61
N GLY A 178 19.52 -5.82 -8.48
CA GLY A 178 20.45 -5.22 -7.52
C GLY A 178 19.83 -4.25 -6.51
N ASP A 179 18.56 -3.89 -6.68
CA ASP A 179 17.83 -3.16 -5.63
C ASP A 179 17.53 -4.09 -4.44
N PRO A 180 17.58 -3.60 -3.18
CA PRO A 180 17.18 -4.40 -2.03
C PRO A 180 15.79 -5.04 -2.16
N CYS A 181 14.86 -4.41 -2.87
CA CYS A 181 13.53 -4.94 -3.15
C CYS A 181 13.53 -6.15 -4.12
N ALA A 182 14.64 -6.40 -4.84
CA ALA A 182 14.81 -7.64 -5.60
C ALA A 182 14.98 -8.87 -4.68
N THR A 183 15.13 -8.63 -3.37
CA THR A 183 15.06 -9.65 -2.32
C THR A 183 13.72 -9.49 -1.61
N SER A 184 12.66 -10.07 -2.17
CA SER A 184 11.31 -10.09 -1.59
C SER A 184 11.32 -10.83 -0.26
N VAL A 185 10.64 -10.27 0.74
CA VAL A 185 10.58 -10.82 2.08
C VAL A 185 9.21 -11.39 2.40
N SER A 186 8.19 -10.53 2.61
CA SER A 186 6.84 -10.96 2.99
C SER A 186 5.83 -9.79 2.99
N ASP A 187 4.62 -10.11 3.38
CA ASP A 187 3.51 -9.22 3.72
C ASP A 187 3.07 -8.34 2.54
N PRO A 188 2.50 -8.98 1.50
CA PRO A 188 2.00 -8.25 0.35
C PRO A 188 0.79 -7.39 0.70
N ILE A 189 0.74 -6.19 0.15
CA ILE A 189 -0.43 -5.32 0.14
C ILE A 189 -0.82 -5.05 -1.29
N ILE A 190 -2.11 -5.13 -1.60
CA ILE A 190 -2.66 -4.81 -2.90
C ILE A 190 -3.88 -3.92 -2.70
N HIS A 191 -3.90 -2.77 -3.37
CA HIS A 191 -5.04 -1.87 -3.42
C HIS A 191 -5.32 -1.43 -4.85
N PHE A 192 -6.60 -1.21 -5.14
CA PHE A 192 -7.00 -0.53 -6.34
C PHE A 192 -7.38 0.92 -6.00
N ASP A 193 -6.56 1.83 -6.47
CA ASP A 193 -6.80 3.27 -6.36
C ASP A 193 -7.92 3.68 -7.32
N ARG A 194 -9.14 3.69 -6.82
CA ARG A 194 -10.35 3.99 -7.58
C ARG A 194 -10.42 5.45 -8.06
N LEU A 195 -9.71 6.35 -7.38
CA LEU A 195 -9.66 7.77 -7.76
C LEU A 195 -8.79 7.99 -8.99
N ALA A 196 -7.76 7.17 -9.16
CA ALA A 196 -6.83 7.27 -10.28
C ALA A 196 -7.00 6.15 -11.33
N ASN A 197 -7.79 5.12 -11.02
CA ASN A 197 -7.91 3.91 -11.83
C ASN A 197 -6.55 3.21 -12.01
N ARG A 198 -5.83 2.97 -10.89
CA ARG A 198 -4.49 2.39 -10.82
C ARG A 198 -4.38 1.36 -9.71
N TRP A 199 -3.48 0.41 -9.89
CA TRP A 199 -3.09 -0.53 -8.85
C TRP A 199 -1.94 0.03 -8.03
N PHE A 200 -2.03 -0.15 -6.74
CA PHE A 200 -0.97 0.08 -5.77
C PHE A 200 -0.65 -1.25 -5.13
N MET A 201 0.60 -1.68 -5.20
CA MET A 201 1.09 -2.86 -4.50
C MET A 201 2.28 -2.47 -3.64
N LEU A 202 2.42 -3.15 -2.52
CA LEU A 202 3.54 -2.96 -1.60
C LEU A 202 3.90 -4.30 -0.98
N GLU A 203 5.19 -4.49 -0.70
CA GLU A 203 5.71 -5.53 0.18
C GLU A 203 6.83 -4.96 1.05
N MET A 204 7.09 -5.59 2.17
CA MET A 204 8.34 -5.36 2.86
C MET A 204 9.46 -6.12 2.13
N GLY A 205 10.57 -5.45 1.93
CA GLY A 205 11.72 -6.01 1.22
C GLY A 205 13.03 -5.57 1.82
N GLY A 206 14.09 -6.00 1.17
CA GLY A 206 15.44 -5.63 1.55
C GLY A 206 16.22 -6.72 2.25
N THR A 207 17.36 -6.34 2.75
CA THR A 207 18.28 -7.20 3.51
C THR A 207 18.32 -6.76 4.97
N SER A 208 19.01 -7.52 5.82
CA SER A 208 19.19 -7.16 7.24
C SER A 208 19.83 -5.78 7.47
N SER A 209 20.51 -5.22 6.46
CA SER A 209 21.16 -3.91 6.50
C SER A 209 20.49 -2.84 5.63
N ALA A 210 19.47 -3.20 4.84
CA ALA A 210 18.84 -2.29 3.89
C ALA A 210 17.33 -2.57 3.81
N ASN A 211 16.62 -2.21 4.89
CA ASN A 211 15.16 -2.36 4.96
C ASN A 211 14.46 -1.44 3.98
N ARG A 212 13.36 -1.91 3.37
CA ARG A 212 12.58 -1.20 2.37
C ARG A 212 11.08 -1.43 2.53
N LEU A 213 10.31 -0.40 2.20
CA LEU A 213 8.96 -0.53 1.68
C LEU A 213 9.06 -0.48 0.15
N CYS A 214 8.79 -1.61 -0.48
CA CYS A 214 8.88 -1.80 -1.93
C CYS A 214 7.52 -1.52 -2.53
N VAL A 215 7.37 -0.40 -3.23
CA VAL A 215 6.08 0.08 -3.72
C VAL A 215 6.04 0.01 -5.24
N TYR A 216 4.92 -0.47 -5.75
CA TYR A 216 4.67 -0.63 -7.18
C TYR A 216 3.33 0.04 -7.52
N VAL A 217 3.34 0.98 -8.47
CA VAL A 217 2.14 1.67 -8.95
C VAL A 217 1.95 1.38 -10.43
N SER A 218 0.80 0.85 -10.82
CA SER A 218 0.55 0.56 -12.23
C SER A 218 0.43 1.84 -13.06
N LYS A 219 0.93 1.82 -14.28
CA LYS A 219 0.83 2.96 -15.21
C LYS A 219 -0.56 3.10 -15.80
N THR A 220 -1.33 1.99 -15.84
CA THR A 220 -2.69 1.93 -16.35
C THR A 220 -3.56 1.04 -15.46
N GLU A 221 -4.85 0.93 -15.73
CA GLU A 221 -5.75 -0.03 -15.08
C GLU A 221 -5.39 -1.48 -15.42
N ASN A 222 -4.77 -1.73 -16.58
CA ASN A 222 -4.33 -3.06 -16.99
C ASN A 222 -3.04 -3.46 -16.22
N PRO A 223 -3.13 -4.36 -15.24
CA PRO A 223 -1.97 -4.75 -14.44
C PRO A 223 -1.04 -5.75 -15.15
N VAL A 224 -1.50 -6.38 -16.26
CA VAL A 224 -0.75 -7.45 -16.93
C VAL A 224 0.30 -6.89 -17.87
N SER A 225 -0.08 -5.95 -18.74
CA SER A 225 0.79 -5.41 -19.78
C SER A 225 0.85 -3.88 -19.82
N GLY A 226 0.18 -3.22 -18.87
CA GLY A 226 0.15 -1.75 -18.80
C GLY A 226 1.40 -1.12 -18.23
N GLY A 227 2.34 -1.90 -17.69
CA GLY A 227 3.56 -1.43 -17.05
C GLY A 227 3.36 -0.92 -15.62
N TRP A 228 4.47 -0.74 -14.93
CA TRP A 228 4.52 -0.36 -13.52
C TRP A 228 5.60 0.68 -13.27
N TRP A 229 5.41 1.48 -12.21
CA TRP A 229 6.44 2.30 -11.59
C TRP A 229 6.88 1.64 -10.30
N PHE A 230 8.17 1.42 -10.14
CA PHE A 230 8.78 0.93 -8.91
C PHE A 230 9.34 2.10 -8.08
N TYR A 231 9.11 2.06 -6.77
CA TYR A 231 9.65 2.98 -5.77
C TYR A 231 10.15 2.21 -4.56
N GLY A 232 11.44 2.29 -4.25
CA GLY A 232 12.04 1.64 -3.07
C GLY A 232 12.30 2.63 -1.95
N PHE A 233 11.41 2.70 -0.96
CA PHE A 233 11.57 3.62 0.17
C PHE A 233 12.40 2.97 1.28
N ALA A 234 13.53 3.61 1.66
CA ALA A 234 14.33 3.16 2.80
C ALA A 234 13.57 3.37 4.12
N THR A 235 13.68 2.40 5.01
CA THR A 235 13.12 2.49 6.36
C THR A 235 14.20 2.27 7.41
N PRO A 236 14.17 2.98 8.55
CA PRO A 236 15.19 2.86 9.60
C PRO A 236 15.23 1.48 10.24
N ALA A 237 14.09 0.80 10.27
CA ALA A 237 13.94 -0.55 10.80
C ALA A 237 13.12 -1.39 9.82
N VAL A 238 13.00 -2.70 10.08
CA VAL A 238 12.14 -3.56 9.25
C VAL A 238 10.69 -3.11 9.42
N PRO A 239 10.02 -2.75 8.32
CA PRO A 239 8.65 -2.25 8.35
C PRO A 239 7.66 -3.42 8.33
N ASP A 240 7.61 -4.15 9.43
CA ASP A 240 6.84 -5.37 9.61
C ASP A 240 5.33 -5.13 9.55
N TYR A 241 4.60 -6.07 9.00
CA TYR A 241 3.14 -6.09 8.95
C TYR A 241 2.53 -4.79 8.41
N PRO A 242 2.86 -4.39 7.16
CA PRO A 242 2.33 -3.17 6.58
C PRO A 242 0.82 -3.28 6.34
N HIS A 243 0.08 -2.21 6.62
CA HIS A 243 -1.30 -2.03 6.23
C HIS A 243 -1.47 -0.68 5.57
N CYS A 244 -2.04 -0.65 4.39
CA CYS A 244 -2.12 0.56 3.59
C CYS A 244 -3.55 0.98 3.28
N THR A 245 -3.71 2.25 2.94
CA THR A 245 -4.95 2.82 2.40
C THR A 245 -4.64 3.88 1.37
N VAL A 246 -5.61 4.13 0.50
CA VAL A 246 -5.56 5.18 -0.51
C VAL A 246 -6.29 6.40 -0.01
N TRP A 247 -5.60 7.53 0.08
CA TRP A 247 -6.18 8.84 0.34
C TRP A 247 -6.07 9.73 -0.90
N HIS A 248 -6.85 10.79 -0.99
CA HIS A 248 -6.91 11.61 -2.21
C HIS A 248 -5.56 12.22 -2.63
N ASN A 249 -4.68 12.49 -1.68
CA ASN A 249 -3.36 13.09 -1.93
C ASN A 249 -2.17 12.26 -1.47
N ALA A 250 -2.39 11.10 -0.83
CA ALA A 250 -1.33 10.25 -0.32
C ALA A 250 -1.73 8.76 -0.37
N TYR A 251 -0.75 7.88 -0.51
CA TYR A 251 -0.86 6.50 -0.02
C TYR A 251 -0.36 6.50 1.41
N VAL A 252 -1.13 5.93 2.32
CA VAL A 252 -0.81 5.92 3.75
C VAL A 252 -0.67 4.49 4.22
N CYS A 253 0.45 4.16 4.84
CA CYS A 253 0.71 2.81 5.36
C CYS A 253 1.12 2.85 6.82
N THR A 254 0.64 1.90 7.59
CA THR A 254 1.13 1.62 8.94
C THR A 254 2.11 0.46 8.92
N THR A 255 3.05 0.41 9.84
CA THR A 255 3.99 -0.69 10.03
C THR A 255 4.27 -0.90 11.50
N ASN A 256 4.71 -2.09 11.88
CA ASN A 256 5.30 -2.37 13.18
C ASN A 256 6.82 -2.38 13.03
N GLU A 257 7.50 -1.44 13.63
CA GLU A 257 8.95 -1.35 13.55
C GLU A 257 9.62 -1.80 14.84
N SER A 258 9.81 -3.10 15.01
CA SER A 258 10.52 -3.74 16.13
C SER A 258 10.37 -2.98 17.47
N SER A 259 11.48 -2.58 18.10
CA SER A 259 11.48 -1.84 19.36
C SER A 259 10.92 -0.41 19.27
N ALA A 260 10.72 0.12 18.06
CA ALA A 260 10.23 1.48 17.85
C ALA A 260 8.68 1.58 17.80
N GLY A 261 7.97 0.45 17.85
CA GLY A 261 6.50 0.40 17.84
C GLY A 261 5.87 0.71 16.47
N ALA A 262 4.57 1.00 16.47
CA ALA A 262 3.84 1.32 15.25
C ALA A 262 4.33 2.64 14.63
N LYS A 263 4.33 2.68 13.31
CA LYS A 263 4.67 3.87 12.51
C LYS A 263 3.65 4.07 11.40
N VAL A 264 3.50 5.32 10.97
CA VAL A 264 2.68 5.67 9.81
C VAL A 264 3.57 6.31 8.76
N TYR A 265 3.44 5.86 7.52
CA TYR A 265 4.11 6.43 6.36
C TYR A 265 3.09 7.08 5.45
N ALA A 266 3.40 8.28 4.96
CA ALA A 266 2.64 8.95 3.91
C ALA A 266 3.53 9.14 2.69
N PHE A 267 3.06 8.64 1.54
CA PHE A 267 3.77 8.67 0.26
C PHE A 267 3.11 9.66 -0.71
N ASP A 268 3.92 10.26 -1.58
CA ASP A 268 3.52 11.26 -2.57
C ASP A 268 2.75 10.63 -3.73
N ARG A 269 1.46 10.36 -3.51
CA ARG A 269 0.57 9.73 -4.49
C ARG A 269 0.58 10.45 -5.85
N ALA A 270 0.58 11.78 -5.86
CA ALA A 270 0.47 12.54 -7.10
C ALA A 270 1.66 12.30 -8.04
N ASN A 271 2.89 12.38 -7.53
CA ASN A 271 4.08 12.10 -8.30
C ASN A 271 4.20 10.62 -8.66
N MET A 272 3.86 9.73 -7.73
CA MET A 272 3.94 8.28 -7.95
C MET A 272 3.01 7.81 -9.08
N LEU A 273 1.81 8.36 -9.21
CA LEU A 273 0.88 8.07 -10.29
C LEU A 273 1.42 8.48 -11.67
N ASN A 274 2.26 9.51 -11.72
CA ASN A 274 2.81 10.06 -12.96
C ASN A 274 4.22 9.55 -13.29
N GLY A 275 4.78 8.66 -12.49
CA GLY A 275 6.15 8.19 -12.68
C GLY A 275 7.19 9.31 -12.50
N ALA A 276 6.87 10.29 -11.69
CA ALA A 276 7.78 11.36 -11.32
C ALA A 276 8.52 11.00 -10.01
N THR A 277 9.62 11.68 -9.73
CA THR A 277 10.32 11.56 -8.46
C THR A 277 9.36 11.88 -7.32
N ALA A 278 9.06 10.87 -6.49
CA ALA A 278 8.25 11.04 -5.29
C ALA A 278 9.01 11.88 -4.28
N ARG A 279 8.32 12.83 -3.65
CA ARG A 279 8.87 13.51 -2.47
C ARG A 279 9.18 12.48 -1.40
N ALA A 280 10.09 12.84 -0.51
CA ALA A 280 10.44 12.01 0.64
C ALA A 280 9.18 11.55 1.40
N ALA A 281 9.13 10.27 1.73
CA ALA A 281 8.07 9.74 2.58
C ALA A 281 8.11 10.41 3.96
N GLN A 282 6.96 10.77 4.46
CA GLN A 282 6.82 11.26 5.84
C GLN A 282 6.53 10.08 6.75
N ARG A 283 7.38 9.88 7.74
CA ARG A 283 7.27 8.83 8.76
C ARG A 283 6.87 9.45 10.09
N PHE A 284 5.70 9.11 10.57
CA PHE A 284 5.17 9.56 11.86
C PHE A 284 5.57 8.56 12.93
N THR A 285 6.24 9.03 13.97
CA THR A 285 6.84 8.20 15.03
C THR A 285 6.06 8.23 16.34
N SER A 286 5.21 9.22 16.53
CA SER A 286 4.34 9.39 17.69
C SER A 286 2.89 9.06 17.29
N VAL A 287 2.57 7.76 17.23
CA VAL A 287 1.25 7.22 16.87
C VAL A 287 0.75 6.27 17.94
#